data_69e9cd07708bebb7078433fb4184425e
#
_entry.id   69e9cd07708bebb7078433fb4184425e
#
_cell.length_a   1.000
_cell.length_b   1.000
_cell.length_c   1.000
_cell.angle_alpha   90.00
_cell.angle_beta   90.00
_cell.angle_gamma   90.00
#
_symmetry.space_group_name_H-M   'P 1'
#
loop_
_entity.id
_entity.type
_entity.pdbx_description
1 polymer ?
#
loop_
_entity_poly.entity_id
_entity_poly.type
_entity_poly.pdbx_seq_one_letter_code
_entity_poly.pdbx_strand_id
1 'polypeptide(L)'
;TVGWVDAESPEAGMRVRELLLSVPSLGPTRVERVLSQLEISDKKRVGGLGPRQRERLYDYLVARQGGEPARLVVLAGPTAVGKGTVSSYIRDHHPEVSLSVSATTRKPRPGEVDGVHYYFVSDAEFDRMIAAGELLEWAVVHNSHRYGTPRPPIDAAIAEGRRVLLEIDLQGARQVRA
;
A
#
# COMPACT_ATOMS: atom_id res chain seq x y z
N THR A 1 7.50 -6.60 -17.38
CA THR A 1 6.18 -7.25 -17.64
C THR A 1 5.35 -6.98 -16.40
N VAL A 2 4.40 -6.06 -16.46
CA VAL A 2 3.48 -5.80 -15.37
C VAL A 2 2.63 -7.06 -15.19
N GLY A 3 2.81 -7.76 -14.07
CA GLY A 3 2.01 -8.91 -13.70
C GLY A 3 0.55 -8.49 -13.53
N TRP A 4 -0.27 -8.83 -14.53
CA TRP A 4 -1.70 -8.75 -14.36
C TRP A 4 -2.15 -9.87 -13.42
N VAL A 5 -3.19 -9.57 -12.68
CA VAL A 5 -3.89 -10.44 -11.75
C VAL A 5 -4.10 -11.82 -12.37
N ASP A 6 -3.58 -12.86 -11.74
CA ASP A 6 -3.84 -14.24 -12.15
C ASP A 6 -5.34 -14.54 -12.11
N ALA A 7 -5.81 -15.38 -13.01
CA ALA A 7 -7.23 -15.71 -13.13
C ALA A 7 -7.84 -16.29 -11.85
N GLU A 8 -7.01 -16.79 -10.93
CA GLU A 8 -7.40 -17.37 -9.65
C GLU A 8 -7.35 -16.36 -8.47
N SER A 9 -6.90 -15.13 -8.69
CA SER A 9 -6.84 -14.14 -7.62
C SER A 9 -8.24 -13.58 -7.31
N PRO A 10 -8.52 -13.20 -6.07
CA PRO A 10 -9.81 -12.59 -5.67
C PRO A 10 -10.18 -11.36 -6.51
N GLU A 11 -9.18 -10.60 -6.94
CA GLU A 11 -9.36 -9.38 -7.74
C GLU A 11 -9.79 -9.70 -9.18
N ALA A 12 -9.46 -10.89 -9.69
CA ALA A 12 -9.93 -11.34 -11.02
C ALA A 12 -11.47 -11.38 -11.09
N GLY A 13 -12.10 -11.67 -9.97
CA GLY A 13 -13.57 -11.68 -9.81
C GLY A 13 -14.21 -10.29 -9.80
N MET A 14 -13.46 -9.23 -9.49
CA MET A 14 -13.96 -7.85 -9.40
C MET A 14 -14.40 -7.33 -10.77
N ARG A 15 -15.48 -6.57 -10.83
CA ARG A 15 -15.87 -5.88 -12.07
C ARG A 15 -14.96 -4.69 -12.33
N VAL A 16 -14.61 -4.44 -13.60
CA VAL A 16 -13.82 -3.26 -13.99
C VAL A 16 -14.51 -1.97 -13.57
N ARG A 17 -15.84 -1.93 -13.57
CA ARG A 17 -16.63 -0.81 -13.06
C ARG A 17 -16.38 -0.53 -11.59
N GLU A 18 -16.30 -1.55 -10.75
CA GLU A 18 -16.03 -1.43 -9.32
C GLU A 18 -14.61 -0.95 -9.06
N LEU A 19 -13.64 -1.48 -9.82
CA LEU A 19 -12.25 -1.01 -9.80
C LEU A 19 -12.18 0.49 -10.14
N LEU A 20 -12.83 0.94 -11.21
CA LEU A 20 -12.82 2.35 -11.60
C LEU A 20 -13.52 3.25 -10.58
N LEU A 21 -14.60 2.78 -9.93
CA LEU A 21 -15.29 3.53 -8.87
C LEU A 21 -14.43 3.69 -7.61
N SER A 22 -13.46 2.82 -7.37
CA SER A 22 -12.52 2.94 -6.25
C SER A 22 -11.44 4.01 -6.49
N VAL A 23 -11.27 4.46 -7.74
CA VAL A 23 -10.30 5.51 -8.08
C VAL A 23 -10.83 6.88 -7.63
N PRO A 24 -10.06 7.65 -6.84
CA PRO A 24 -10.47 8.98 -6.41
C PRO A 24 -10.89 9.87 -7.60
N SER A 25 -11.94 10.66 -7.42
CA SER A 25 -12.54 11.56 -8.42
C SER A 25 -13.20 10.87 -9.64
N LEU A 26 -13.37 9.55 -9.67
CA LEU A 26 -14.17 8.85 -10.66
C LEU A 26 -15.57 8.54 -10.11
N GLY A 27 -16.50 9.47 -10.30
CA GLY A 27 -17.92 9.21 -10.03
C GLY A 27 -18.60 8.33 -11.10
N PRO A 28 -19.82 7.81 -10.83
CA PRO A 28 -20.51 6.85 -11.68
C PRO A 28 -20.62 7.26 -13.16
N THR A 29 -21.04 8.47 -13.42
CA THR A 29 -21.20 9.01 -14.81
C THR A 29 -19.85 9.06 -15.56
N ARG A 30 -18.76 9.37 -14.85
CA ARG A 30 -17.43 9.38 -15.46
C ARG A 30 -16.93 7.98 -15.73
N VAL A 31 -17.21 7.03 -14.84
CA VAL A 31 -16.86 5.61 -15.02
C VAL A 31 -17.55 5.03 -16.25
N GLU A 32 -18.85 5.32 -16.48
CA GLU A 32 -19.58 4.87 -17.67
C GLU A 32 -18.93 5.37 -18.97
N ARG A 33 -18.56 6.66 -18.99
CA ARG A 33 -17.86 7.26 -20.14
C ARG A 33 -16.49 6.59 -20.38
N VAL A 34 -15.74 6.33 -19.32
CA VAL A 34 -14.43 5.66 -19.40
C VAL A 34 -14.58 4.24 -19.92
N LEU A 35 -15.51 3.45 -19.40
CA LEU A 35 -15.75 2.10 -19.87
C LEU A 35 -16.10 2.08 -21.36
N SER A 36 -16.95 3.01 -21.81
CA SER A 36 -17.25 3.17 -23.23
C SER A 36 -16.03 3.51 -24.07
N GLN A 37 -15.21 4.47 -23.61
CA GLN A 37 -13.97 4.88 -24.28
C GLN A 37 -12.94 3.74 -24.38
N LEU A 38 -12.85 2.90 -23.36
CA LEU A 38 -11.94 1.76 -23.33
C LEU A 38 -12.52 0.51 -24.04
N GLU A 39 -13.75 0.59 -24.54
CA GLU A 39 -14.48 -0.53 -25.13
C GLU A 39 -14.60 -1.73 -24.17
N ILE A 40 -14.87 -1.43 -22.89
CA ILE A 40 -15.03 -2.42 -21.83
C ILE A 40 -16.50 -2.40 -21.38
N SER A 41 -17.16 -3.55 -21.44
CA SER A 41 -18.53 -3.69 -20.93
C SER A 41 -18.56 -3.47 -19.41
N ASP A 42 -19.62 -2.85 -18.90
CA ASP A 42 -19.86 -2.61 -17.47
C ASP A 42 -19.92 -3.90 -16.63
N LYS A 43 -20.26 -5.03 -17.27
CA LYS A 43 -20.31 -6.36 -16.67
C LYS A 43 -18.97 -7.09 -16.68
N LYS A 44 -17.96 -6.54 -17.39
CA LYS A 44 -16.67 -7.19 -17.58
C LYS A 44 -15.89 -7.27 -16.26
N ARG A 45 -15.34 -8.44 -15.99
CA ARG A 45 -14.47 -8.67 -14.83
C ARG A 45 -13.00 -8.42 -15.19
N VAL A 46 -12.18 -8.05 -14.22
CA VAL A 46 -10.75 -7.76 -14.39
C VAL A 46 -10.01 -8.96 -14.99
N GLY A 47 -10.22 -10.14 -14.44
CA GLY A 47 -9.61 -11.37 -14.95
C GLY A 47 -10.08 -11.78 -16.36
N GLY A 48 -11.24 -11.31 -16.79
CA GLY A 48 -11.79 -11.60 -18.12
C GLY A 48 -11.39 -10.60 -19.21
N LEU A 49 -10.55 -9.61 -18.92
CA LEU A 49 -10.07 -8.63 -19.90
C LEU A 49 -9.13 -9.29 -20.91
N GLY A 50 -9.36 -9.03 -22.20
CA GLY A 50 -8.41 -9.39 -23.25
C GLY A 50 -7.15 -8.51 -23.21
N PRO A 51 -6.04 -8.93 -23.87
CA PRO A 51 -4.75 -8.21 -23.83
C PRO A 51 -4.87 -6.72 -24.17
N ARG A 52 -5.57 -6.37 -25.25
CA ARG A 52 -5.78 -4.96 -25.66
C ARG A 52 -6.61 -4.14 -24.66
N GLN A 53 -7.60 -4.77 -24.02
CA GLN A 53 -8.41 -4.10 -23.00
C GLN A 53 -7.59 -3.85 -21.72
N ARG A 54 -6.70 -4.78 -21.35
CA ARG A 54 -5.77 -4.62 -20.23
C ARG A 54 -4.82 -3.46 -20.48
N GLU A 55 -4.20 -3.40 -21.65
CA GLU A 55 -3.29 -2.33 -22.06
C GLU A 55 -3.99 -0.95 -21.99
N ARG A 56 -5.15 -0.80 -22.64
CA ARG A 56 -5.92 0.45 -22.61
C ARG A 56 -6.32 0.87 -21.21
N LEU A 57 -6.77 -0.06 -20.36
CA LEU A 57 -7.12 0.22 -18.97
C LEU A 57 -5.89 0.66 -18.17
N TYR A 58 -4.77 -0.01 -18.35
CA TYR A 58 -3.50 0.34 -17.73
C TYR A 58 -3.07 1.76 -18.14
N ASP A 59 -3.01 2.05 -19.42
CA ASP A 59 -2.60 3.36 -19.94
C ASP A 59 -3.53 4.47 -19.43
N TYR A 60 -4.83 4.21 -19.39
CA TYR A 60 -5.79 5.15 -18.82
C TYR A 60 -5.54 5.43 -17.34
N LEU A 61 -5.28 4.39 -16.54
CA LEU A 61 -5.02 4.54 -15.10
C LEU A 61 -3.68 5.26 -14.85
N VAL A 62 -2.64 4.93 -15.63
CA VAL A 62 -1.33 5.58 -15.54
C VAL A 62 -1.40 7.04 -15.97
N ALA A 63 -2.01 7.33 -17.12
CA ALA A 63 -2.17 8.70 -17.62
C ALA A 63 -2.98 9.59 -16.65
N ARG A 64 -3.93 8.98 -15.94
CA ARG A 64 -4.77 9.71 -14.99
C ARG A 64 -4.07 9.97 -13.65
N GLN A 65 -3.11 9.15 -13.28
CA GLN A 65 -2.30 9.40 -12.09
C GLN A 65 -1.45 10.68 -12.21
N GLY A 66 -1.43 11.29 -13.44
CA GLY A 66 -1.01 12.66 -13.70
C GLY A 66 0.23 13.13 -12.94
N GLY A 67 1.21 12.24 -12.78
CA GLY A 67 2.42 12.48 -12.03
C GLY A 67 3.26 11.21 -12.00
N GLU A 68 4.51 11.30 -11.61
CA GLU A 68 5.36 10.15 -11.33
C GLU A 68 4.58 9.13 -10.46
N PRO A 69 4.70 7.82 -10.73
CA PRO A 69 4.00 6.80 -9.96
C PRO A 69 4.22 7.04 -8.46
N ALA A 70 3.13 6.98 -7.69
CA ALA A 70 3.20 7.25 -6.26
C ALA A 70 4.39 6.50 -5.65
N ARG A 71 5.32 7.24 -5.08
CA ARG A 71 6.51 6.66 -4.46
C ARG A 71 6.20 6.03 -3.10
N LEU A 72 5.07 6.40 -2.51
CA LEU A 72 4.57 5.87 -1.25
C LEU A 72 3.25 5.14 -1.46
N VAL A 73 3.20 3.87 -1.12
CA VAL A 73 2.03 2.99 -1.19
C VAL A 73 1.68 2.50 0.21
N VAL A 74 0.41 2.51 0.56
CA VAL A 74 -0.06 2.07 1.89
C VAL A 74 -0.84 0.78 1.75
N LEU A 75 -0.36 -0.28 2.38
CA LEU A 75 -1.07 -1.54 2.58
C LEU A 75 -1.74 -1.50 3.96
N ALA A 76 -3.01 -1.12 3.98
CA ALA A 76 -3.77 -0.97 5.21
C ALA A 76 -4.76 -2.11 5.42
N GLY A 77 -4.99 -2.47 6.69
CA GLY A 77 -5.98 -3.46 7.05
C GLY A 77 -5.88 -3.89 8.51
N PRO A 78 -6.89 -4.61 9.03
CA PRO A 78 -6.88 -5.09 10.41
C PRO A 78 -5.75 -6.08 10.67
N THR A 79 -5.48 -6.34 11.95
CA THR A 79 -4.50 -7.35 12.36
C THR A 79 -4.90 -8.73 11.84
N ALA A 80 -3.92 -9.54 11.46
CA ALA A 80 -4.08 -10.93 11.00
C ALA A 80 -4.86 -11.11 9.67
N VAL A 81 -5.06 -10.07 8.88
CA VAL A 81 -5.75 -10.16 7.56
C VAL A 81 -4.82 -10.65 6.43
N GLY A 82 -3.56 -10.95 6.72
CA GLY A 82 -2.60 -11.43 5.73
C GLY A 82 -1.71 -10.33 5.11
N LYS A 83 -1.69 -9.12 5.66
CA LYS A 83 -0.78 -8.05 5.16
C LYS A 83 0.67 -8.51 5.09
N GLY A 84 1.18 -9.14 6.16
CA GLY A 84 2.56 -9.65 6.22
C GLY A 84 2.87 -10.69 5.13
N THR A 85 1.90 -11.50 4.71
CA THR A 85 2.06 -12.44 3.59
C THR A 85 2.28 -11.68 2.28
N VAL A 86 1.48 -10.64 2.04
CA VAL A 86 1.61 -9.78 0.85
C VAL A 86 2.95 -9.03 0.88
N SER A 87 3.32 -8.46 2.02
CA SER A 87 4.59 -7.74 2.18
C SER A 87 5.79 -8.66 1.97
N SER A 88 5.75 -9.90 2.48
CA SER A 88 6.81 -10.89 2.24
C SER A 88 6.92 -11.25 0.76
N TYR A 89 5.80 -11.50 0.09
CA TYR A 89 5.80 -11.76 -1.34
C TYR A 89 6.42 -10.60 -2.13
N ILE A 90 6.04 -9.36 -1.82
CA ILE A 90 6.60 -8.17 -2.48
C ILE A 90 8.11 -8.07 -2.21
N ARG A 91 8.57 -8.30 -0.99
CA ARG A 91 9.99 -8.29 -0.65
C ARG A 91 10.79 -9.28 -1.49
N ASP A 92 10.24 -10.47 -1.70
CA ASP A 92 10.93 -11.58 -2.36
C ASP A 92 10.94 -11.44 -3.90
N HIS A 93 9.94 -10.76 -4.48
CA HIS A 93 9.74 -10.70 -5.92
C HIS A 93 9.89 -9.30 -6.53
N HIS A 94 9.91 -8.24 -5.70
CA HIS A 94 9.95 -6.84 -6.12
C HIS A 94 11.04 -6.06 -5.38
N PRO A 95 12.34 -6.31 -5.67
CA PRO A 95 13.48 -5.66 -4.98
C PRO A 95 13.51 -4.14 -5.18
N GLU A 96 12.82 -3.61 -6.18
CA GLU A 96 12.65 -2.17 -6.43
C GLU A 96 11.70 -1.50 -5.42
N VAL A 97 10.97 -2.27 -4.61
CA VAL A 97 10.06 -1.76 -3.58
C VAL A 97 10.70 -1.91 -2.21
N SER A 98 10.87 -0.79 -1.52
CA SER A 98 11.34 -0.77 -0.13
C SER A 98 10.16 -0.97 0.82
N LEU A 99 10.23 -1.94 1.71
CA LEU A 99 9.24 -2.09 2.78
C LEU A 99 9.65 -1.21 3.96
N SER A 100 8.68 -0.52 4.56
CA SER A 100 8.90 0.19 5.80
C SER A 100 9.11 -0.77 6.97
N VAL A 101 10.03 -0.45 7.85
CA VAL A 101 10.23 -1.13 9.13
C VAL A 101 9.64 -0.25 10.23
N SER A 102 8.63 -0.74 10.94
CA SER A 102 7.97 0.00 12.01
C SER A 102 8.78 -0.03 13.30
N ALA A 103 8.73 1.03 14.09
CA ALA A 103 9.20 1.05 15.47
C ALA A 103 8.11 0.51 16.42
N THR A 104 8.51 -0.15 17.50
CA THR A 104 7.58 -0.65 18.52
C THR A 104 8.20 -0.65 19.90
N THR A 105 7.38 -0.42 20.93
CA THR A 105 7.77 -0.56 22.34
C THR A 105 7.59 -2.00 22.87
N ARG A 106 7.11 -2.90 22.02
CA ARG A 106 7.02 -4.32 22.35
C ARG A 106 8.42 -4.97 22.36
N LYS A 107 8.65 -5.86 23.29
CA LYS A 107 9.87 -6.68 23.26
C LYS A 107 9.91 -7.61 22.03
N PRO A 108 11.08 -7.89 21.47
CA PRO A 108 11.21 -8.82 20.36
C PRO A 108 10.74 -10.22 20.75
N ARG A 109 10.12 -10.93 19.81
CA ARG A 109 9.78 -12.34 19.93
C ARG A 109 10.94 -13.20 19.46
N PRO A 110 10.99 -14.50 19.83
CA PRO A 110 12.01 -15.40 19.29
C PRO A 110 12.05 -15.36 17.77
N GLY A 111 13.24 -15.16 17.21
CA GLY A 111 13.47 -15.05 15.77
C GLY A 111 13.28 -13.66 15.16
N GLU A 112 12.77 -12.69 15.90
CA GLU A 112 12.71 -11.30 15.41
C GLU A 112 14.06 -10.61 15.57
N VAL A 113 14.46 -9.84 14.55
CA VAL A 113 15.74 -9.12 14.48
C VAL A 113 15.45 -7.63 14.42
N ASP A 114 16.15 -6.87 15.26
CA ASP A 114 16.08 -5.42 15.29
C ASP A 114 16.52 -4.80 13.96
N GLY A 115 15.82 -3.76 13.51
CA GLY A 115 16.06 -3.11 12.23
C GLY A 115 15.60 -3.89 10.98
N VAL A 116 15.19 -5.16 11.16
CA VAL A 116 14.68 -6.01 10.06
C VAL A 116 13.19 -6.23 10.17
N HIS A 117 12.73 -6.71 11.33
CA HIS A 117 11.29 -6.95 11.56
C HIS A 117 10.63 -5.73 12.18
N TYR A 118 11.30 -5.12 13.15
CA TYR A 118 10.91 -3.88 13.83
C TYR A 118 12.18 -3.16 14.33
N TYR A 119 12.05 -1.86 14.57
CA TYR A 119 12.95 -1.14 15.48
C TYR A 119 12.36 -1.28 16.88
N PHE A 120 13.03 -2.07 17.75
CA PHE A 120 12.58 -2.28 19.12
C PHE A 120 13.13 -1.16 20.00
N VAL A 121 12.29 -0.23 20.38
CA VAL A 121 12.68 0.97 21.13
C VAL A 121 12.06 0.99 22.52
N SER A 122 12.65 1.75 23.45
CA SER A 122 12.04 2.01 24.76
C SER A 122 10.85 2.97 24.64
N ASP A 123 10.00 3.01 25.67
CA ASP A 123 8.91 3.98 25.72
C ASP A 123 9.44 5.42 25.68
N ALA A 124 10.54 5.70 26.39
CA ALA A 124 11.17 7.03 26.39
C ALA A 124 11.68 7.43 24.99
N GLU A 125 12.26 6.49 24.26
CA GLU A 125 12.73 6.74 22.89
C GLU A 125 11.54 6.96 21.95
N PHE A 126 10.47 6.19 22.11
CA PHE A 126 9.27 6.38 21.30
C PHE A 126 8.62 7.76 21.55
N ASP A 127 8.60 8.21 22.82
CA ASP A 127 8.12 9.57 23.19
C ASP A 127 9.00 10.65 22.53
N ARG A 128 10.32 10.45 22.52
CA ARG A 128 11.25 11.34 21.85
C ARG A 128 10.95 11.42 20.33
N MET A 129 10.73 10.28 19.70
CA MET A 129 10.40 10.22 18.26
C MET A 129 9.10 10.95 17.94
N ILE A 130 8.07 10.82 18.79
CA ILE A 130 6.82 11.57 18.65
C ILE A 130 7.09 13.07 18.76
N ALA A 131 7.78 13.50 19.83
CA ALA A 131 8.05 14.91 20.08
C ALA A 131 8.90 15.56 18.97
N ALA A 132 9.80 14.79 18.36
CA ALA A 132 10.65 15.24 17.26
C ALA A 132 9.95 15.19 15.88
N GLY A 133 8.72 14.68 15.78
CA GLY A 133 8.01 14.52 14.50
C GLY A 133 8.65 13.48 13.58
N GLU A 134 9.41 12.53 14.13
CA GLU A 134 10.14 11.51 13.40
C GLU A 134 9.27 10.33 12.98
N LEU A 135 8.00 10.31 13.34
CA LEU A 135 7.04 9.28 12.93
C LEU A 135 6.06 9.84 11.89
N LEU A 136 5.82 9.08 10.83
CA LEU A 136 4.76 9.35 9.83
C LEU A 136 3.37 9.14 10.43
N GLU A 137 3.24 8.09 11.21
CA GLU A 137 2.05 7.71 11.94
C GLU A 137 2.45 6.89 13.16
N TRP A 138 1.57 6.82 14.14
CA TRP A 138 1.71 5.91 15.26
C TRP A 138 0.37 5.58 15.91
N ALA A 139 0.30 4.43 16.57
CA ALA A 139 -0.89 3.96 17.27
C ALA A 139 -0.53 3.12 18.49
N VAL A 140 -1.47 3.08 19.45
CA VAL A 140 -1.44 2.12 20.56
C VAL A 140 -2.26 0.90 20.15
N VAL A 141 -1.64 -0.27 20.14
CA VAL A 141 -2.27 -1.52 19.73
C VAL A 141 -2.50 -2.40 20.97
N HIS A 142 -3.71 -2.94 21.07
CA HIS A 142 -4.14 -3.78 22.21
C HIS A 142 -3.92 -3.13 23.59
N ASN A 143 -4.06 -1.81 23.69
CA ASN A 143 -3.90 -1.00 24.91
C ASN A 143 -2.57 -1.21 25.67
N SER A 144 -1.53 -1.73 25.02
CA SER A 144 -0.29 -2.06 25.72
C SER A 144 1.00 -1.67 25.00
N HIS A 145 1.03 -1.74 23.68
CA HIS A 145 2.26 -1.46 22.93
C HIS A 145 2.02 -0.43 21.85
N ARG A 146 3.04 0.40 21.64
CA ARG A 146 3.03 1.43 20.61
C ARG A 146 3.74 0.91 19.36
N TYR A 147 3.18 1.28 18.22
CA TYR A 147 3.74 1.03 16.90
C TYR A 147 3.72 2.32 16.11
N GLY A 148 4.73 2.57 15.32
CA GLY A 148 4.78 3.75 14.46
C GLY A 148 5.78 3.57 13.33
N THR A 149 5.63 4.34 12.29
CA THR A 149 6.48 4.26 11.10
C THR A 149 7.49 5.40 11.10
N PRO A 150 8.81 5.12 11.27
CA PRO A 150 9.84 6.14 11.23
C PRO A 150 9.89 6.83 9.86
N ARG A 151 9.85 8.17 9.87
CA ARG A 151 9.89 9.01 8.68
C ARG A 151 11.25 9.01 7.96
N PRO A 152 12.41 9.14 8.65
CA PRO A 152 13.69 9.33 7.97
C PRO A 152 14.08 8.25 6.98
N PRO A 153 13.91 6.93 7.26
CA PRO A 153 14.21 5.88 6.27
C PRO A 153 13.33 5.94 5.02
N ILE A 154 12.09 6.40 5.18
CA ILE A 154 11.12 6.52 4.09
C ILE A 154 11.47 7.70 3.20
N ASP A 155 11.76 8.85 3.79
CA ASP A 155 12.16 10.05 3.05
C ASP A 155 13.46 9.81 2.28
N ALA A 156 14.43 9.10 2.88
CA ALA A 156 15.65 8.70 2.20
C ALA A 156 15.39 7.79 1.00
N ALA A 157 14.56 6.76 1.16
CA ALA A 157 14.22 5.85 0.07
C ALA A 157 13.49 6.56 -1.09
N ILE A 158 12.59 7.48 -0.76
CA ILE A 158 11.88 8.31 -1.75
C ILE A 158 12.85 9.25 -2.48
N ALA A 159 13.79 9.88 -1.74
CA ALA A 159 14.81 10.74 -2.33
C ALA A 159 15.74 9.97 -3.30
N GLU A 160 16.00 8.70 -3.02
CA GLU A 160 16.73 7.78 -3.91
C GLU A 160 15.90 7.30 -5.11
N GLY A 161 14.65 7.75 -5.25
CA GLY A 161 13.76 7.35 -6.34
C GLY A 161 13.09 5.99 -6.15
N ARG A 162 13.22 5.35 -4.99
CA ARG A 162 12.59 4.07 -4.69
C ARG A 162 11.11 4.23 -4.35
N ARG A 163 10.34 3.19 -4.62
CA ARG A 163 8.96 3.07 -4.13
C ARG A 163 8.98 2.49 -2.73
N VAL A 164 8.15 3.02 -1.85
CA VAL A 164 8.05 2.55 -0.45
C VAL A 164 6.65 2.00 -0.20
N LEU A 165 6.58 0.81 0.38
CA LEU A 165 5.35 0.20 0.85
C LEU A 165 5.28 0.30 2.38
N LEU A 166 4.24 0.96 2.88
CA LEU A 166 3.90 1.00 4.31
C LEU A 166 2.92 -0.12 4.62
N GLU A 167 3.26 -0.97 5.58
CA GLU A 167 2.33 -1.95 6.16
C GLU A 167 1.81 -1.43 7.50
N ILE A 168 0.62 -0.85 7.52
CA ILE A 168 0.04 -0.18 8.68
C ILE A 168 -1.41 -0.58 8.92
N ASP A 169 -1.98 -0.20 10.04
CA ASP A 169 -3.40 -0.38 10.31
C ASP A 169 -4.25 0.77 9.70
N LEU A 170 -5.57 0.68 9.85
CA LEU A 170 -6.48 1.71 9.34
C LEU A 170 -6.33 3.05 10.08
N GLN A 171 -5.91 3.03 11.34
CA GLN A 171 -5.69 4.25 12.12
C GLN A 171 -4.45 4.98 11.61
N GLY A 172 -3.34 4.26 11.39
CA GLY A 172 -2.12 4.80 10.79
C GLY A 172 -2.36 5.32 9.37
N ALA A 173 -3.12 4.58 8.55
CA ALA A 173 -3.44 5.01 7.19
C ALA A 173 -4.19 6.36 7.14
N ARG A 174 -5.04 6.64 8.12
CA ARG A 174 -5.73 7.95 8.24
C ARG A 174 -4.77 9.06 8.60
N GLN A 175 -3.77 8.80 9.45
CA GLN A 175 -2.75 9.78 9.83
C GLN A 175 -1.84 10.14 8.64
N VAL A 176 -1.42 9.14 7.85
CA VAL A 176 -0.59 9.37 6.65
C VAL A 176 -1.32 10.16 5.57
N ARG A 177 -2.65 10.08 5.52
CA ARG A 177 -3.48 10.79 4.54
C ARG A 177 -3.72 12.27 4.90
N ALA A 178 -3.65 12.63 6.18
CA ALA A 178 -3.93 13.99 6.69
C ALA A 178 -2.78 14.94 6.34
#